data_6fb6397d95557e1cf27a644258f140e1
#
_entry.id   6fb6397d95557e1cf27a644258f140e1
#
_cell.length_a   1.000
_cell.length_b   1.000
_cell.length_c   1.000
_cell.angle_alpha   90.00
_cell.angle_beta   90.00
_cell.angle_gamma   90.00
#
_symmetry.space_group_name_H-M   'P 1'
#
loop_
_entity.id
_entity.type
_entity.pdbx_description
1 polymer ?
#
loop_
_entity_poly.entity_id
_entity_poly.type
_entity_poly.pdbx_seq_one_letter_code
_entity_poly.pdbx_strand_id
1 'polypeptide(L)'
;MDILSSLAMGFSSALTPINLMWGFIGCLLGTAIGVLPGIGPALTVALLLPITAKVDPTGALIMFAGIYYGAQFGGSTTSILLNTPGESSSMVTALEGNLMARNGRAGPALATAAIGSFVAGTIATVLLTLFAPIVARLALNFGPTEYFAILVLSFTTVSAVLGASMLRGFASLGVGLTIGLIGLDSTSGIARYTLGVPELVDGIEVVLVAVGLFAVGEALYSLLYQTEANEGRHRLTSLWMTRADWKRSVPAWLRGTLIGFPFGSIPAGGAEIPTFLSYSTERKLSKYPQEFSANKGEGAIEGVAGPEAANNASATGSLVPLLTLGIPTSATAAILLAAFQNYNLQPGPMLFETSADLVWTLVASLYIGNVILLVLNLPLVGLWVKLLQIPRPYLNAGILVFATIGVYGMRHSSFDLLLMLAIGWGGVLMRRFDFPVAPVIVGMLLGPMAEKQLRNALSIGEGDWTVFLTQPISAFFLALTLLVLVVPHVLHKRGIKLHEDD
;
A
#
# COMPACT_ATOMS: atom_id res chain seq x y z
N MET A 1 5.87 27.46 9.04
CA MET A 1 6.65 27.68 7.81
C MET A 1 5.72 27.79 6.63
N ASP A 2 6.06 28.60 5.64
CA ASP A 2 5.32 28.64 4.37
C ASP A 2 5.54 27.33 3.61
N ILE A 3 4.49 26.77 3.02
CA ILE A 3 4.53 25.49 2.28
C ILE A 3 5.60 25.53 1.19
N LEU A 4 5.71 26.65 0.47
CA LEU A 4 6.67 26.81 -0.62
C LEU A 4 8.13 26.79 -0.12
N SER A 5 8.43 27.47 0.97
CA SER A 5 9.77 27.48 1.55
C SER A 5 10.16 26.10 2.08
N SER A 6 9.22 25.40 2.72
CA SER A 6 9.43 24.05 3.23
C SER A 6 9.65 23.04 2.09
N LEU A 7 8.87 23.15 1.01
CA LEU A 7 9.03 22.32 -0.18
C LEU A 7 10.38 22.61 -0.88
N ALA A 8 10.79 23.86 -1.00
CA ALA A 8 12.09 24.24 -1.58
C ALA A 8 13.26 23.63 -0.77
N MET A 9 13.19 23.67 0.55
CA MET A 9 14.14 23.01 1.43
C MET A 9 14.11 21.49 1.22
N GLY A 10 12.93 20.89 1.14
CA GLY A 10 12.77 19.47 0.81
C GLY A 10 13.43 19.08 -0.51
N PHE A 11 13.27 19.90 -1.57
CA PHE A 11 13.95 19.66 -2.84
C PHE A 11 15.46 19.80 -2.74
N SER A 12 15.98 20.76 -1.98
CA SER A 12 17.43 20.89 -1.80
C SER A 12 18.05 19.66 -1.14
N SER A 13 17.36 19.05 -0.19
CA SER A 13 17.76 17.80 0.45
C SER A 13 17.57 16.59 -0.45
N ALA A 14 16.40 16.46 -1.11
CA ALA A 14 16.10 15.33 -1.99
C ALA A 14 17.01 15.25 -3.22
N LEU A 15 17.50 16.39 -3.72
CA LEU A 15 18.43 16.48 -4.86
C LEU A 15 19.89 16.22 -4.47
N THR A 16 20.22 15.96 -3.22
CA THR A 16 21.57 15.53 -2.85
C THR A 16 21.91 14.19 -3.54
N PRO A 17 23.17 13.97 -3.95
CA PRO A 17 23.54 12.76 -4.68
C PRO A 17 23.16 11.47 -3.97
N ILE A 18 23.28 11.45 -2.63
CA ILE A 18 22.94 10.28 -1.81
C ILE A 18 21.44 9.99 -1.81
N ASN A 19 20.59 11.01 -1.67
CA ASN A 19 19.13 10.86 -1.66
C ASN A 19 18.60 10.54 -3.07
N LEU A 20 19.18 11.13 -4.12
CA LEU A 20 18.87 10.75 -5.50
C LEU A 20 19.22 9.30 -5.78
N MET A 21 20.37 8.81 -5.28
CA MET A 21 20.77 7.42 -5.41
C MET A 21 19.74 6.49 -4.73
N TRP A 22 19.33 6.79 -3.49
CA TRP A 22 18.31 5.98 -2.79
C TRP A 22 16.96 6.03 -3.49
N GLY A 23 16.54 7.20 -3.98
CA GLY A 23 15.32 7.35 -4.77
C GLY A 23 15.36 6.54 -6.07
N PHE A 24 16.48 6.60 -6.79
CA PHE A 24 16.69 5.80 -8.01
C PHE A 24 16.66 4.30 -7.72
N ILE A 25 17.38 3.83 -6.69
CA ILE A 25 17.38 2.42 -6.27
C ILE A 25 15.96 1.99 -5.91
N GLY A 26 15.23 2.81 -5.13
CA GLY A 26 13.86 2.53 -4.77
C GLY A 26 12.92 2.41 -5.98
N CYS A 27 12.96 3.35 -6.89
CA CYS A 27 12.17 3.33 -8.12
C CYS A 27 12.52 2.12 -9.02
N LEU A 28 13.81 1.80 -9.14
CA LEU A 28 14.29 0.66 -9.92
C LEU A 28 13.81 -0.67 -9.34
N LEU A 29 14.03 -0.87 -8.03
CA LEU A 29 13.59 -2.08 -7.32
C LEU A 29 12.06 -2.19 -7.31
N GLY A 30 11.36 -1.08 -7.05
CA GLY A 30 9.90 -1.05 -7.06
C GLY A 30 9.35 -1.45 -8.43
N THR A 31 9.86 -0.86 -9.52
CA THR A 31 9.44 -1.23 -10.87
C THR A 31 9.75 -2.70 -11.18
N ALA A 32 10.97 -3.17 -10.84
CA ALA A 32 11.37 -4.56 -11.05
C ALA A 32 10.41 -5.55 -10.36
N ILE A 33 10.09 -5.26 -9.10
CA ILE A 33 9.22 -6.10 -8.28
C ILE A 33 7.76 -6.01 -8.73
N GLY A 34 7.27 -4.81 -9.05
CA GLY A 34 5.92 -4.63 -9.58
C GLY A 34 5.67 -5.39 -10.88
N VAL A 35 6.70 -5.53 -11.71
CA VAL A 35 6.66 -6.37 -12.92
C VAL A 35 6.61 -7.86 -12.59
N LEU A 36 7.07 -8.31 -11.42
CA LEU A 36 7.08 -9.73 -11.05
C LEU A 36 5.76 -10.13 -10.37
N PRO A 37 4.93 -10.99 -10.99
CA PRO A 37 3.62 -11.37 -10.43
C PRO A 37 3.76 -12.04 -9.06
N GLY A 38 2.95 -11.58 -8.10
CA GLY A 38 2.92 -12.13 -6.74
C GLY A 38 3.98 -11.54 -5.80
N ILE A 39 4.82 -10.62 -6.26
CA ILE A 39 5.79 -9.91 -5.42
C ILE A 39 5.36 -8.45 -5.32
N GLY A 40 4.55 -8.12 -4.32
CA GLY A 40 4.06 -6.75 -4.14
C GLY A 40 5.03 -5.83 -3.39
N PRO A 41 4.75 -4.50 -3.33
CA PRO A 41 5.58 -3.53 -2.63
C PRO A 41 5.66 -3.78 -1.12
N ALA A 42 4.59 -4.28 -0.50
CA ALA A 42 4.57 -4.62 0.91
C ALA A 42 5.65 -5.67 1.25
N LEU A 43 5.72 -6.76 0.45
CA LEU A 43 6.75 -7.77 0.58
C LEU A 43 8.15 -7.17 0.42
N THR A 44 8.34 -6.33 -0.58
CA THR A 44 9.65 -5.76 -0.90
C THR A 44 10.15 -4.82 0.19
N VAL A 45 9.30 -3.93 0.68
CA VAL A 45 9.65 -3.04 1.79
C VAL A 45 9.95 -3.86 3.04
N ALA A 46 9.11 -4.86 3.37
CA ALA A 46 9.35 -5.74 4.50
C ALA A 46 10.70 -6.46 4.41
N LEU A 47 11.04 -7.01 3.23
CA LEU A 47 12.28 -7.71 3.00
C LEU A 47 13.53 -6.82 3.12
N LEU A 48 13.43 -5.56 2.66
CA LEU A 48 14.56 -4.63 2.68
C LEU A 48 14.69 -3.87 4.00
N LEU A 49 13.63 -3.79 4.79
CA LEU A 49 13.60 -3.03 6.04
C LEU A 49 14.71 -3.48 7.03
N PRO A 50 14.95 -4.78 7.28
CA PRO A 50 16.07 -5.21 8.11
C PRO A 50 17.43 -4.79 7.56
N ILE A 51 17.60 -4.84 6.24
CA ILE A 51 18.87 -4.55 5.56
C ILE A 51 19.19 -3.05 5.64
N THR A 52 18.16 -2.22 5.59
CA THR A 52 18.28 -0.76 5.62
C THR A 52 18.40 -0.17 7.01
N ALA A 53 18.31 -0.94 8.08
CA ALA A 53 18.37 -0.45 9.46
C ALA A 53 19.63 0.39 9.78
N LYS A 54 20.71 0.26 8.99
CA LYS A 54 21.95 1.05 9.09
C LYS A 54 22.03 2.24 8.11
N VAL A 55 21.02 2.41 7.26
CA VAL A 55 20.93 3.52 6.31
C VAL A 55 20.35 4.72 7.04
N ASP A 56 20.74 5.94 6.62
CA ASP A 56 20.12 7.15 7.12
C ASP A 56 18.58 7.12 6.92
N PRO A 57 17.79 7.50 7.95
CA PRO A 57 16.32 7.43 7.89
C PRO A 57 15.72 8.10 6.66
N THR A 58 16.24 9.27 6.27
CA THR A 58 15.74 10.03 5.12
C THR A 58 15.96 9.23 3.81
N GLY A 59 17.17 8.73 3.60
CA GLY A 59 17.49 7.92 2.42
C GLY A 59 16.69 6.62 2.34
N ALA A 60 16.51 5.94 3.48
CA ALA A 60 15.73 4.71 3.54
C ALA A 60 14.25 4.95 3.23
N LEU A 61 13.64 6.00 3.79
CA LEU A 61 12.23 6.33 3.54
C LEU A 61 12.00 6.81 2.11
N ILE A 62 12.93 7.56 1.52
CA ILE A 62 12.92 7.91 0.09
C ILE A 62 12.95 6.63 -0.76
N MET A 63 13.83 5.68 -0.44
CA MET A 63 13.90 4.41 -1.16
C MET A 63 12.60 3.61 -1.02
N PHE A 64 12.01 3.51 0.16
CA PHE A 64 10.76 2.79 0.37
C PHE A 64 9.58 3.45 -0.36
N ALA A 65 9.50 4.77 -0.38
CA ALA A 65 8.51 5.49 -1.18
C ALA A 65 8.70 5.24 -2.68
N GLY A 66 9.96 5.21 -3.15
CA GLY A 66 10.31 4.84 -4.51
C GLY A 66 9.90 3.40 -4.85
N ILE A 67 10.07 2.45 -3.92
CA ILE A 67 9.59 1.06 -4.09
C ILE A 67 8.06 1.04 -4.20
N TYR A 68 7.36 1.74 -3.32
CA TYR A 68 5.90 1.79 -3.34
C TYR A 68 5.38 2.31 -4.68
N TYR A 69 5.87 3.45 -5.14
CA TYR A 69 5.46 4.05 -6.41
C TYR A 69 5.90 3.20 -7.59
N GLY A 70 7.14 2.70 -7.56
CA GLY A 70 7.68 1.86 -8.63
C GLY A 70 6.88 0.59 -8.86
N ALA A 71 6.41 -0.03 -7.80
CA ALA A 71 5.58 -1.22 -7.89
C ALA A 71 4.22 -0.94 -8.56
N GLN A 72 3.61 0.21 -8.29
CA GLN A 72 2.37 0.61 -8.97
C GLN A 72 2.58 0.75 -10.49
N PHE A 73 3.70 1.38 -10.91
CA PHE A 73 4.03 1.47 -12.33
C PHE A 73 4.35 0.11 -12.95
N GLY A 74 5.14 -0.72 -12.26
CA GLY A 74 5.54 -2.05 -12.75
C GLY A 74 4.37 -3.02 -12.89
N GLY A 75 3.42 -2.96 -11.98
CA GLY A 75 2.24 -3.84 -11.94
C GLY A 75 1.35 -3.75 -13.18
N SER A 76 1.25 -2.57 -13.79
CA SER A 76 0.52 -2.39 -15.04
C SER A 76 1.14 -3.14 -16.22
N THR A 77 2.47 -3.27 -16.24
CA THR A 77 3.18 -3.97 -17.33
C THR A 77 2.78 -5.45 -17.40
N THR A 78 2.75 -6.14 -16.28
CA THR A 78 2.29 -7.55 -16.21
C THR A 78 0.80 -7.71 -16.46
N SER A 79 -0.01 -6.81 -15.92
CA SER A 79 -1.45 -6.80 -16.17
C SER A 79 -1.76 -6.70 -17.67
N ILE A 80 -1.08 -5.81 -18.38
CA ILE A 80 -1.27 -5.59 -19.81
C ILE A 80 -0.70 -6.74 -20.64
N LEU A 81 0.53 -7.20 -20.35
CA LEU A 81 1.22 -8.15 -21.23
C LEU A 81 0.88 -9.61 -20.93
N LEU A 82 0.62 -9.97 -19.67
CA LEU A 82 0.46 -11.37 -19.25
C LEU A 82 -0.94 -11.69 -18.72
N ASN A 83 -1.84 -10.71 -18.62
CA ASN A 83 -3.14 -10.86 -17.94
C ASN A 83 -3.00 -11.36 -16.49
N THR A 84 -1.88 -11.06 -15.87
CA THR A 84 -1.59 -11.42 -14.49
C THR A 84 -1.28 -10.13 -13.74
N PRO A 85 -2.15 -9.68 -12.84
CA PRO A 85 -1.91 -8.44 -12.13
C PRO A 85 -0.64 -8.56 -11.28
N GLY A 86 0.26 -7.56 -11.36
CA GLY A 86 1.41 -7.44 -10.48
C GLY A 86 0.98 -7.12 -9.05
N GLU A 87 -0.11 -6.36 -8.92
CA GLU A 87 -0.78 -6.03 -7.67
C GLU A 87 -2.30 -6.13 -7.81
N SER A 88 -3.01 -6.27 -6.69
CA SER A 88 -4.48 -6.33 -6.66
C SER A 88 -5.13 -5.10 -7.31
N SER A 89 -4.55 -3.92 -7.12
CA SER A 89 -5.02 -2.67 -7.71
C SER A 89 -4.89 -2.61 -9.24
N SER A 90 -3.96 -3.35 -9.84
CA SER A 90 -3.76 -3.41 -11.29
C SER A 90 -4.62 -4.48 -12.00
N MET A 91 -5.47 -5.19 -11.25
CA MET A 91 -6.36 -6.22 -11.80
C MET A 91 -7.31 -5.66 -12.87
N VAL A 92 -7.85 -4.49 -12.61
CA VAL A 92 -8.80 -3.82 -13.51
C VAL A 92 -8.13 -3.41 -14.82
N THR A 93 -6.87 -3.00 -14.76
CA THR A 93 -6.05 -2.67 -15.94
C THR A 93 -5.87 -3.87 -16.87
N ALA A 94 -5.83 -5.09 -16.32
CA ALA A 94 -5.73 -6.32 -17.11
C ALA A 94 -6.95 -6.52 -18.03
N LEU A 95 -8.15 -6.12 -17.59
CA LEU A 95 -9.39 -6.33 -18.34
C LEU A 95 -9.33 -5.76 -19.76
N GLU A 96 -8.91 -4.51 -19.89
CA GLU A 96 -8.83 -3.82 -21.16
C GLU A 96 -7.41 -3.85 -21.75
N GLY A 97 -6.40 -3.71 -20.90
CA GLY A 97 -5.00 -3.63 -21.32
C GLY A 97 -4.51 -4.91 -21.98
N ASN A 98 -4.88 -6.08 -21.46
CA ASN A 98 -4.50 -7.35 -22.07
C ASN A 98 -5.23 -7.57 -23.40
N LEU A 99 -6.50 -7.19 -23.51
CA LEU A 99 -7.22 -7.26 -24.80
C LEU A 99 -6.56 -6.34 -25.84
N MET A 100 -6.21 -5.11 -25.46
CA MET A 100 -5.43 -4.23 -26.34
C MET A 100 -4.11 -4.87 -26.77
N ALA A 101 -3.40 -5.53 -25.84
CA ALA A 101 -2.13 -6.20 -26.15
C ALA A 101 -2.31 -7.36 -27.15
N ARG A 102 -3.34 -8.19 -26.96
CA ARG A 102 -3.70 -9.31 -27.88
C ARG A 102 -4.05 -8.79 -29.27
N ASN A 103 -4.68 -7.63 -29.36
CA ASN A 103 -5.06 -6.97 -30.61
C ASN A 103 -3.95 -6.06 -31.19
N GLY A 104 -2.69 -6.28 -30.78
CA GLY A 104 -1.52 -5.57 -31.34
C GLY A 104 -1.33 -4.14 -30.84
N ARG A 105 -2.07 -3.70 -29.80
CA ARG A 105 -2.00 -2.37 -29.20
C ARG A 105 -1.33 -2.36 -27.81
N ALA A 106 -0.41 -3.30 -27.57
CA ALA A 106 0.35 -3.35 -26.31
C ALA A 106 1.10 -2.04 -26.01
N GLY A 107 1.74 -1.46 -27.03
CA GLY A 107 2.49 -0.22 -26.87
C GLY A 107 1.64 0.96 -26.39
N PRO A 108 0.53 1.31 -27.06
CA PRO A 108 -0.39 2.34 -26.60
C PRO A 108 -0.98 2.07 -25.20
N ALA A 109 -1.26 0.82 -24.83
CA ALA A 109 -1.74 0.46 -23.50
C ALA A 109 -0.68 0.73 -22.42
N LEU A 110 0.56 0.31 -22.65
CA LEU A 110 1.70 0.58 -21.75
C LEU A 110 2.02 2.07 -21.65
N ALA A 111 1.94 2.79 -22.78
CA ALA A 111 2.22 4.23 -22.80
C ALA A 111 1.15 5.02 -22.03
N THR A 112 -0.16 4.73 -22.23
CA THR A 112 -1.21 5.40 -21.47
C THR A 112 -1.15 5.08 -20.00
N ALA A 113 -0.79 3.85 -19.61
CA ALA A 113 -0.57 3.47 -18.23
C ALA A 113 0.58 4.29 -17.60
N ALA A 114 1.78 4.26 -18.17
CA ALA A 114 2.95 4.94 -17.64
C ALA A 114 2.79 6.48 -17.58
N ILE A 115 2.27 7.09 -18.65
CA ILE A 115 2.05 8.55 -18.68
C ILE A 115 0.92 8.93 -17.73
N GLY A 116 -0.16 8.15 -17.67
CA GLY A 116 -1.27 8.35 -16.74
C GLY A 116 -0.85 8.27 -15.30
N SER A 117 -0.03 7.28 -14.95
CA SER A 117 0.56 7.12 -13.62
C SER A 117 1.44 8.32 -13.24
N PHE A 118 2.26 8.81 -14.17
CA PHE A 118 3.07 10.01 -13.96
C PHE A 118 2.21 11.27 -13.72
N VAL A 119 1.20 11.50 -14.57
CA VAL A 119 0.29 12.63 -14.42
C VAL A 119 -0.47 12.56 -13.10
N ALA A 120 -1.05 11.41 -12.80
CA ALA A 120 -1.82 11.19 -11.59
C ALA A 120 -0.95 11.28 -10.33
N GLY A 121 0.21 10.63 -10.32
CA GLY A 121 1.16 10.70 -9.22
C GLY A 121 1.64 12.13 -8.97
N THR A 122 1.91 12.90 -10.03
CA THR A 122 2.33 14.30 -9.87
C THR A 122 1.21 15.18 -9.31
N ILE A 123 -0.01 15.10 -9.85
CA ILE A 123 -1.16 15.85 -9.34
C ILE A 123 -1.45 15.44 -7.90
N ALA A 124 -1.44 14.14 -7.59
CA ALA A 124 -1.68 13.64 -6.25
C ALA A 124 -0.59 14.09 -5.27
N THR A 125 0.68 14.20 -5.70
CA THR A 125 1.75 14.75 -4.86
C THR A 125 1.55 16.24 -4.59
N VAL A 126 1.03 17.01 -5.57
CA VAL A 126 0.61 18.41 -5.33
C VAL A 126 -0.51 18.46 -4.30
N LEU A 127 -1.51 17.59 -4.42
CA LEU A 127 -2.59 17.51 -3.44
C LEU A 127 -2.07 17.09 -2.05
N LEU A 128 -1.16 16.11 -1.96
CA LEU A 128 -0.49 15.74 -0.72
C LEU A 128 0.23 16.94 -0.10
N THR A 129 1.00 17.69 -0.89
CA THR A 129 1.74 18.88 -0.46
C THR A 129 0.82 19.93 0.17
N LEU A 130 -0.37 20.11 -0.40
CA LEU A 130 -1.34 21.11 0.07
C LEU A 130 -2.18 20.61 1.25
N PHE A 131 -2.66 19.36 1.18
CA PHE A 131 -3.62 18.83 2.15
C PHE A 131 -2.99 18.24 3.41
N ALA A 132 -1.81 17.60 3.32
CA ALA A 132 -1.21 16.95 4.48
C ALA A 132 -0.94 17.94 5.64
N PRO A 133 -0.39 19.16 5.43
CA PRO A 133 -0.22 20.11 6.53
C PRO A 133 -1.56 20.59 7.12
N ILE A 134 -2.62 20.67 6.32
CA ILE A 134 -3.96 21.06 6.81
C ILE A 134 -4.51 19.96 7.71
N VAL A 135 -4.45 18.71 7.25
CA VAL A 135 -4.91 17.55 8.03
C VAL A 135 -4.11 17.39 9.31
N ALA A 136 -2.79 17.56 9.26
CA ALA A 136 -1.93 17.51 10.44
C ALA A 136 -2.33 18.58 11.48
N ARG A 137 -2.58 19.83 11.07
CA ARG A 137 -3.05 20.88 11.97
C ARG A 137 -4.43 20.58 12.58
N LEU A 138 -5.35 20.03 11.81
CA LEU A 138 -6.65 19.60 12.33
C LEU A 138 -6.49 18.48 13.34
N ALA A 139 -5.59 17.53 13.08
CA ALA A 139 -5.31 16.39 13.94
C ALA A 139 -4.66 16.78 15.29
N LEU A 140 -4.01 17.95 15.39
CA LEU A 140 -3.51 18.48 16.68
C LEU A 140 -4.64 18.75 17.69
N ASN A 141 -5.87 18.94 17.23
CA ASN A 141 -7.04 19.11 18.09
C ASN A 141 -7.66 17.78 18.55
N PHE A 142 -7.15 16.64 18.10
CA PHE A 142 -7.68 15.35 18.47
C PHE A 142 -7.12 14.92 19.82
N GLY A 143 -8.02 14.59 20.74
CA GLY A 143 -7.68 13.97 22.01
C GLY A 143 -7.67 12.42 21.93
N PRO A 144 -7.43 11.76 23.06
CA PRO A 144 -7.42 10.29 23.12
C PRO A 144 -8.71 9.64 22.62
N THR A 145 -9.85 10.29 22.83
CA THR A 145 -11.18 9.81 22.44
C THR A 145 -11.31 9.75 20.91
N GLU A 146 -10.90 10.81 20.23
CA GLU A 146 -10.93 10.93 18.78
C GLU A 146 -9.94 9.95 18.13
N TYR A 147 -8.71 9.87 18.67
CA TYR A 147 -7.72 8.91 18.19
C TYR A 147 -8.20 7.47 18.33
N PHE A 148 -8.82 7.09 19.45
CA PHE A 148 -9.38 5.76 19.60
C PHE A 148 -10.47 5.48 18.56
N ALA A 149 -11.41 6.42 18.36
CA ALA A 149 -12.48 6.28 17.36
C ALA A 149 -11.94 6.10 15.91
N ILE A 150 -10.89 6.88 15.55
CA ILE A 150 -10.23 6.73 14.24
C ILE A 150 -9.53 5.38 14.12
N LEU A 151 -8.89 4.88 15.18
CA LEU A 151 -8.25 3.56 15.17
C LEU A 151 -9.28 2.43 15.02
N VAL A 152 -10.45 2.54 15.66
CA VAL A 152 -11.57 1.61 15.48
C VAL A 152 -12.09 1.63 14.05
N LEU A 153 -12.21 2.81 13.44
CA LEU A 153 -12.55 2.96 12.03
C LEU A 153 -11.49 2.29 11.14
N SER A 154 -10.20 2.52 11.41
CA SER A 154 -9.09 1.92 10.66
C SER A 154 -9.11 0.39 10.75
N PHE A 155 -9.30 -0.18 11.94
CA PHE A 155 -9.45 -1.64 12.14
C PHE A 155 -10.61 -2.21 11.33
N THR A 156 -11.73 -1.51 11.35
CA THR A 156 -12.94 -1.94 10.65
C THR A 156 -12.75 -1.90 9.16
N THR A 157 -12.22 -0.81 8.63
CA THR A 157 -12.03 -0.63 7.18
C THR A 157 -10.99 -1.59 6.62
N VAL A 158 -9.85 -1.74 7.28
CA VAL A 158 -8.80 -2.68 6.87
C VAL A 158 -9.33 -4.12 6.88
N SER A 159 -10.09 -4.50 7.90
CA SER A 159 -10.67 -5.84 8.00
C SER A 159 -11.77 -6.10 6.98
N ALA A 160 -12.56 -5.07 6.65
CA ALA A 160 -13.69 -5.19 5.72
C ALA A 160 -13.26 -5.24 4.25
N VAL A 161 -12.15 -4.59 3.91
CA VAL A 161 -11.75 -4.35 2.51
C VAL A 161 -10.63 -5.28 2.05
N LEU A 162 -9.66 -5.59 2.91
CA LEU A 162 -8.49 -6.37 2.52
C LEU A 162 -8.70 -7.90 2.55
N GLY A 163 -9.92 -8.37 2.74
CA GLY A 163 -10.22 -9.81 2.78
C GLY A 163 -11.43 -10.19 1.95
N ALA A 164 -11.43 -11.42 1.42
CA ALA A 164 -12.60 -12.03 0.76
C ALA A 164 -13.82 -12.13 1.69
N SER A 165 -13.63 -12.03 3.01
CA SER A 165 -14.67 -12.06 4.03
C SER A 165 -14.30 -11.13 5.17
N MET A 166 -15.22 -10.26 5.58
CA MET A 166 -15.08 -9.37 6.73
C MET A 166 -14.73 -10.14 8.01
N LEU A 167 -15.33 -11.32 8.21
CA LEU A 167 -15.05 -12.15 9.39
C LEU A 167 -13.60 -12.64 9.40
N ARG A 168 -13.07 -13.07 8.25
CA ARG A 168 -11.67 -13.47 8.12
C ARG A 168 -10.73 -12.29 8.33
N GLY A 169 -11.11 -11.09 7.84
CA GLY A 169 -10.38 -9.85 8.09
C GLY A 169 -10.27 -9.53 9.59
N PHE A 170 -11.38 -9.60 10.32
CA PHE A 170 -11.39 -9.39 11.78
C PHE A 170 -10.64 -10.47 12.54
N ALA A 171 -10.70 -11.72 12.11
CA ALA A 171 -9.91 -12.79 12.72
C ALA A 171 -8.41 -12.54 12.54
N SER A 172 -7.98 -12.15 11.34
CA SER A 172 -6.59 -11.75 11.07
C SER A 172 -6.16 -10.55 11.92
N LEU A 173 -7.01 -9.53 12.03
CA LEU A 173 -6.78 -8.39 12.92
C LEU A 173 -6.60 -8.83 14.37
N GLY A 174 -7.46 -9.75 14.85
CA GLY A 174 -7.38 -10.32 16.20
C GLY A 174 -6.05 -11.01 16.48
N VAL A 175 -5.53 -11.77 15.49
CA VAL A 175 -4.19 -12.36 15.58
C VAL A 175 -3.14 -11.26 15.72
N GLY A 176 -3.21 -10.21 14.91
CA GLY A 176 -2.29 -9.07 14.97
C GLY A 176 -2.35 -8.34 16.31
N LEU A 177 -3.55 -8.05 16.81
CA LEU A 177 -3.76 -7.45 18.13
C LEU A 177 -3.10 -8.30 19.22
N THR A 178 -3.29 -9.62 19.18
CA THR A 178 -2.69 -10.54 20.17
C THR A 178 -1.17 -10.51 20.12
N ILE A 179 -0.58 -10.54 18.93
CA ILE A 179 0.89 -10.45 18.74
C ILE A 179 1.41 -9.10 19.26
N GLY A 180 0.72 -8.00 18.97
CA GLY A 180 1.12 -6.66 19.40
C GLY A 180 1.03 -6.41 20.92
N LEU A 181 0.33 -7.29 21.65
CA LEU A 181 0.22 -7.23 23.12
C LEU A 181 1.27 -8.10 23.82
N ILE A 182 2.09 -8.84 23.10
CA ILE A 182 3.20 -9.62 23.68
C ILE A 182 4.32 -8.66 24.09
N GLY A 183 4.84 -8.83 25.32
CA GLY A 183 5.95 -8.04 25.84
C GLY A 183 5.58 -7.19 27.04
N LEU A 184 6.37 -6.15 27.31
CA LEU A 184 6.13 -5.23 28.43
C LEU A 184 4.98 -4.26 28.13
N ASP A 185 3.99 -4.22 29.00
CA ASP A 185 2.97 -3.18 28.97
C ASP A 185 3.58 -1.83 29.30
N SER A 186 3.49 -0.89 28.35
CA SER A 186 4.08 0.45 28.48
C SER A 186 3.50 1.28 29.64
N THR A 187 2.32 0.93 30.16
CA THR A 187 1.65 1.65 31.25
C THR A 187 1.95 1.05 32.62
N SER A 188 1.91 -0.29 32.74
CA SER A 188 2.10 -0.98 34.04
C SER A 188 3.51 -1.54 34.23
N GLY A 189 4.31 -1.67 33.17
CA GLY A 189 5.63 -2.32 33.21
C GLY A 189 5.57 -3.83 33.42
N ILE A 190 4.38 -4.45 33.33
CA ILE A 190 4.19 -5.88 33.54
C ILE A 190 4.36 -6.62 32.21
N ALA A 191 5.15 -7.70 32.21
CA ALA A 191 5.28 -8.56 31.04
C ALA A 191 3.99 -9.35 30.78
N ARG A 192 3.50 -9.31 29.54
CA ARG A 192 2.26 -9.96 29.08
C ARG A 192 2.58 -10.98 27.99
N TYR A 193 1.97 -12.16 28.10
CA TYR A 193 2.01 -13.22 27.09
C TYR A 193 3.41 -13.69 26.67
N THR A 194 4.42 -13.47 27.53
CA THR A 194 5.82 -13.86 27.25
C THR A 194 6.09 -15.35 27.48
N LEU A 195 5.15 -16.05 28.12
CA LEU A 195 5.26 -17.50 28.44
C LEU A 195 6.56 -17.88 29.17
N GLY A 196 7.22 -16.93 29.82
CA GLY A 196 8.51 -17.12 30.49
C GLY A 196 9.70 -17.17 29.53
N VAL A 197 9.54 -16.82 28.25
CA VAL A 197 10.59 -16.74 27.24
C VAL A 197 11.24 -15.34 27.31
N PRO A 198 12.54 -15.24 27.65
CA PRO A 198 13.20 -13.94 27.82
C PRO A 198 13.19 -13.08 26.55
N GLU A 199 13.31 -13.72 25.37
CA GLU A 199 13.34 -13.06 24.07
C GLU A 199 12.01 -12.37 23.70
N LEU A 200 10.91 -12.76 24.36
CA LEU A 200 9.58 -12.18 24.18
C LEU A 200 9.28 -11.02 25.14
N VAL A 201 10.16 -10.72 26.09
CA VAL A 201 9.95 -9.63 27.06
C VAL A 201 9.91 -8.27 26.36
N ASP A 202 10.77 -8.05 25.38
CA ASP A 202 10.78 -6.81 24.59
C ASP A 202 9.71 -6.80 23.48
N GLY A 203 8.86 -7.83 23.43
CA GLY A 203 7.85 -8.01 22.39
C GLY A 203 8.42 -8.62 21.11
N ILE A 204 7.53 -8.82 20.14
CA ILE A 204 7.91 -9.30 18.81
C ILE A 204 8.03 -8.08 17.88
N GLU A 205 9.17 -7.97 17.19
CA GLU A 205 9.36 -6.87 16.24
C GLU A 205 8.43 -6.97 15.05
N VAL A 206 7.81 -5.83 14.69
CA VAL A 206 6.88 -5.75 13.55
C VAL A 206 7.56 -6.15 12.25
N VAL A 207 8.84 -5.79 12.10
CA VAL A 207 9.65 -6.13 10.92
C VAL A 207 9.75 -7.64 10.75
N LEU A 208 9.99 -8.37 11.83
CA LEU A 208 10.08 -9.83 11.82
C LEU A 208 8.75 -10.47 11.38
N VAL A 209 7.63 -9.98 11.92
CA VAL A 209 6.29 -10.47 11.54
C VAL A 209 5.98 -10.13 10.08
N ALA A 210 6.34 -8.92 9.63
CA ALA A 210 6.15 -8.50 8.25
C ALA A 210 6.96 -9.38 7.27
N VAL A 211 8.25 -9.59 7.54
CA VAL A 211 9.10 -10.49 6.74
C VAL A 211 8.55 -11.92 6.75
N GLY A 212 8.16 -12.42 7.93
CA GLY A 212 7.58 -13.76 8.07
C GLY A 212 6.32 -13.93 7.22
N LEU A 213 5.34 -13.04 7.38
CA LEU A 213 4.05 -13.14 6.70
C LEU A 213 4.13 -12.83 5.19
N PHE A 214 4.79 -11.73 4.81
CA PHE A 214 4.79 -11.28 3.42
C PHE A 214 5.89 -11.92 2.59
N ALA A 215 7.13 -12.05 3.10
CA ALA A 215 8.23 -12.59 2.31
C ALA A 215 8.30 -14.11 2.42
N VAL A 216 8.53 -14.65 3.62
CA VAL A 216 8.68 -16.09 3.81
C VAL A 216 7.38 -16.83 3.52
N GLY A 217 6.24 -16.34 4.02
CA GLY A 217 4.93 -16.93 3.80
C GLY A 217 4.54 -16.97 2.32
N GLU A 218 4.80 -15.90 1.56
CA GLU A 218 4.52 -15.84 0.13
C GLU A 218 5.43 -16.79 -0.66
N ALA A 219 6.75 -16.76 -0.38
CA ALA A 219 7.70 -17.63 -1.07
C ALA A 219 7.39 -19.11 -0.85
N LEU A 220 7.07 -19.50 0.38
CA LEU A 220 6.69 -20.88 0.71
C LEU A 220 5.34 -21.26 0.07
N TYR A 221 4.34 -20.37 0.11
CA TYR A 221 3.05 -20.62 -0.52
C TYR A 221 3.18 -20.80 -2.03
N SER A 222 3.96 -19.92 -2.67
CA SER A 222 4.25 -20.01 -4.10
C SER A 222 4.93 -21.33 -4.47
N LEU A 223 5.91 -21.79 -3.68
CA LEU A 223 6.60 -23.06 -3.92
C LEU A 223 5.70 -24.28 -3.76
N LEU A 224 4.70 -24.22 -2.85
CA LEU A 224 3.84 -25.37 -2.53
C LEU A 224 2.60 -25.48 -3.41
N TYR A 225 2.03 -24.36 -3.82
CA TYR A 225 0.68 -24.33 -4.38
C TYR A 225 0.54 -23.63 -5.74
N GLN A 226 1.52 -22.84 -6.17
CA GLN A 226 1.41 -22.17 -7.47
C GLN A 226 1.99 -23.03 -8.59
N THR A 227 1.15 -23.35 -9.57
CA THR A 227 1.56 -24.01 -10.80
C THR A 227 2.05 -22.96 -11.81
N GLU A 228 3.03 -23.29 -12.63
CA GLU A 228 3.51 -22.40 -13.69
C GLU A 228 2.34 -22.03 -14.64
N ALA A 229 2.01 -20.77 -14.69
CA ALA A 229 1.05 -20.28 -15.69
C ALA A 229 1.72 -20.27 -17.07
N ASN A 230 1.03 -20.83 -18.07
CA ASN A 230 1.48 -20.80 -19.45
C ASN A 230 1.31 -19.37 -19.99
N GLU A 231 2.38 -18.60 -19.95
CA GLU A 231 2.36 -17.17 -20.26
C GLU A 231 2.42 -16.96 -21.78
N GLY A 232 1.34 -16.48 -22.35
CA GLY A 232 1.29 -16.03 -23.74
C GLY A 232 2.23 -14.83 -23.93
N ARG A 233 3.26 -14.97 -24.79
CA ARG A 233 4.19 -13.88 -25.07
C ARG A 233 3.57 -12.94 -26.11
N HIS A 234 3.25 -11.71 -25.69
CA HIS A 234 2.88 -10.65 -26.64
C HIS A 234 4.10 -9.87 -27.09
N ARG A 235 4.22 -9.64 -28.39
CA ARG A 235 5.28 -8.79 -28.95
C ARG A 235 5.02 -7.33 -28.59
N LEU A 236 6.02 -6.66 -28.06
CA LEU A 236 5.99 -5.21 -27.89
C LEU A 236 5.85 -4.54 -29.25
N THR A 237 4.81 -3.71 -29.37
CA THR A 237 4.58 -2.84 -30.49
C THR A 237 5.14 -1.45 -30.20
N SER A 238 5.04 -0.53 -31.17
CA SER A 238 5.44 0.87 -30.98
C SER A 238 4.68 1.49 -29.78
N LEU A 239 5.41 2.18 -28.90
CA LEU A 239 4.84 2.88 -27.74
C LEU A 239 4.08 4.17 -28.10
N TRP A 240 4.07 4.57 -29.38
CA TRP A 240 3.42 5.80 -29.80
C TRP A 240 1.90 5.71 -29.71
N MET A 241 1.33 6.65 -28.96
CA MET A 241 -0.12 6.89 -28.88
C MET A 241 -0.56 7.77 -30.04
N THR A 242 -1.69 7.43 -30.65
CA THR A 242 -2.33 8.26 -31.67
C THR A 242 -2.94 9.53 -31.05
N ARG A 243 -3.26 10.54 -31.88
CA ARG A 243 -4.00 11.72 -31.41
C ARG A 243 -5.36 11.37 -30.79
N ALA A 244 -5.99 10.31 -31.27
CA ALA A 244 -7.24 9.80 -30.72
C ALA A 244 -7.01 9.21 -29.31
N ASP A 245 -5.95 8.40 -29.15
CA ASP A 245 -5.57 7.83 -27.85
C ASP A 245 -5.32 8.92 -26.81
N TRP A 246 -4.59 9.97 -27.15
CA TRP A 246 -4.35 11.12 -26.27
C TRP A 246 -5.64 11.82 -25.86
N LYS A 247 -6.55 12.12 -26.82
CA LYS A 247 -7.82 12.78 -26.53
C LYS A 247 -8.73 11.96 -25.60
N ARG A 248 -8.60 10.63 -25.65
CA ARG A 248 -9.36 9.70 -24.82
C ARG A 248 -8.72 9.50 -23.44
N SER A 249 -7.40 9.41 -23.39
CA SER A 249 -6.66 9.13 -22.14
C SER A 249 -6.61 10.33 -21.20
N VAL A 250 -6.36 11.55 -21.68
CA VAL A 250 -6.18 12.73 -20.81
C VAL A 250 -7.40 12.98 -19.89
N PRO A 251 -8.64 12.99 -20.37
CA PRO A 251 -9.79 13.14 -19.46
C PRO A 251 -9.94 11.97 -18.47
N ALA A 252 -9.59 10.74 -18.89
CA ALA A 252 -9.64 9.56 -18.04
C ALA A 252 -8.58 9.65 -16.94
N TRP A 253 -7.34 10.08 -17.24
CA TRP A 253 -6.31 10.32 -16.23
C TRP A 253 -6.76 11.32 -15.16
N LEU A 254 -7.37 12.44 -15.56
CA LEU A 254 -7.85 13.46 -14.62
C LEU A 254 -8.97 12.93 -13.73
N ARG A 255 -9.96 12.23 -14.31
CA ARG A 255 -11.05 11.63 -13.53
C ARG A 255 -10.54 10.55 -12.59
N GLY A 256 -9.67 9.67 -13.10
CA GLY A 256 -9.02 8.64 -12.28
C GLY A 256 -8.27 9.25 -11.10
N THR A 257 -7.50 10.33 -11.33
CA THR A 257 -6.80 11.05 -10.26
C THR A 257 -7.75 11.63 -9.22
N LEU A 258 -8.84 12.26 -9.66
CA LEU A 258 -9.84 12.85 -8.77
C LEU A 258 -10.62 11.79 -7.97
N ILE A 259 -10.75 10.59 -8.47
CA ILE A 259 -11.32 9.45 -7.74
C ILE A 259 -10.26 8.84 -6.82
N GLY A 260 -9.05 8.58 -7.32
CA GLY A 260 -8.01 7.85 -6.61
C GLY A 260 -7.52 8.55 -5.36
N PHE A 261 -7.16 9.83 -5.45
CA PHE A 261 -6.57 10.56 -4.32
C PHE A 261 -7.47 10.62 -3.07
N PRO A 262 -8.75 11.00 -3.15
CA PRO A 262 -9.61 11.01 -1.97
C PRO A 262 -9.80 9.61 -1.36
N PHE A 263 -10.02 8.59 -2.18
CA PHE A 263 -10.19 7.22 -1.69
C PHE A 263 -8.92 6.68 -1.02
N GLY A 264 -7.74 6.98 -1.56
CA GLY A 264 -6.47 6.64 -0.93
C GLY A 264 -6.27 7.34 0.41
N SER A 265 -6.80 8.57 0.55
CA SER A 265 -6.67 9.38 1.76
C SER A 265 -7.66 8.99 2.88
N ILE A 266 -8.62 8.13 2.59
CA ILE A 266 -9.57 7.61 3.59
C ILE A 266 -9.13 6.19 3.95
N PRO A 267 -9.20 5.76 5.23
CA PRO A 267 -8.93 4.39 5.62
C PRO A 267 -10.03 3.43 5.13
N ALA A 268 -10.22 3.37 3.81
CA ALA A 268 -11.32 2.67 3.14
C ALA A 268 -10.85 1.63 2.12
N GLY A 269 -9.61 1.13 2.23
CA GLY A 269 -9.20 -0.05 1.50
C GLY A 269 -8.37 0.16 0.24
N GLY A 270 -7.25 0.84 0.39
CA GLY A 270 -6.19 0.79 -0.61
C GLY A 270 -6.58 1.39 -1.96
N ALA A 271 -5.95 0.88 -3.02
CA ALA A 271 -6.14 1.34 -4.38
C ALA A 271 -7.16 0.51 -5.19
N GLU A 272 -7.64 -0.61 -4.66
CA GLU A 272 -8.55 -1.53 -5.35
C GLU A 272 -9.90 -0.86 -5.64
N ILE A 273 -10.54 -0.30 -4.63
CA ILE A 273 -11.86 0.35 -4.78
C ILE A 273 -11.82 1.49 -5.80
N PRO A 274 -10.91 2.47 -5.71
CA PRO A 274 -10.88 3.58 -6.66
C PRO A 274 -10.55 3.15 -8.09
N THR A 275 -9.78 2.08 -8.30
CA THR A 275 -9.51 1.56 -9.65
C THR A 275 -10.77 0.97 -10.29
N PHE A 276 -11.54 0.17 -9.56
CA PHE A 276 -12.82 -0.35 -10.04
C PHE A 276 -13.85 0.77 -10.27
N LEU A 277 -13.91 1.75 -9.37
CA LEU A 277 -14.80 2.90 -9.51
C LEU A 277 -14.44 3.74 -10.74
N SER A 278 -13.15 3.97 -10.94
CA SER A 278 -12.65 4.68 -12.13
C SER A 278 -13.01 3.92 -13.42
N TYR A 279 -12.78 2.61 -13.46
CA TYR A 279 -13.17 1.77 -14.60
C TYR A 279 -14.65 1.87 -14.92
N SER A 280 -15.49 1.71 -13.90
CA SER A 280 -16.95 1.79 -14.05
C SER A 280 -17.40 3.18 -14.55
N THR A 281 -16.73 4.23 -14.10
CA THR A 281 -16.96 5.60 -14.53
C THR A 281 -16.55 5.79 -15.99
N GLU A 282 -15.35 5.33 -16.37
CA GLU A 282 -14.89 5.43 -17.76
C GLU A 282 -15.79 4.65 -18.71
N ARG A 283 -16.21 3.43 -18.35
CA ARG A 283 -17.14 2.64 -19.15
C ARG A 283 -18.48 3.34 -19.39
N LYS A 284 -19.00 4.02 -18.36
CA LYS A 284 -20.28 4.77 -18.48
C LYS A 284 -20.16 6.06 -19.29
N LEU A 285 -19.02 6.74 -19.22
CA LEU A 285 -18.80 8.04 -19.85
C LEU A 285 -18.17 7.92 -21.25
N SER A 286 -17.64 6.76 -21.62
CA SER A 286 -17.01 6.56 -22.91
C SER A 286 -18.00 6.71 -24.06
N LYS A 287 -17.56 7.35 -25.12
CA LYS A 287 -18.26 7.43 -26.41
C LYS A 287 -18.15 6.14 -27.22
N TYR A 288 -17.32 5.21 -26.76
CA TYR A 288 -17.00 3.95 -27.44
C TYR A 288 -17.25 2.72 -26.52
N PRO A 289 -18.46 2.58 -25.95
CA PRO A 289 -18.76 1.51 -25.00
C PRO A 289 -18.58 0.11 -25.60
N GLN A 290 -18.68 -0.03 -26.92
CA GLN A 290 -18.50 -1.27 -27.67
C GLN A 290 -17.05 -1.77 -27.67
N GLU A 291 -16.05 -0.92 -27.36
CA GLU A 291 -14.65 -1.34 -27.30
C GLU A 291 -14.30 -2.02 -25.97
N PHE A 292 -15.13 -1.82 -24.94
CA PHE A 292 -14.88 -2.42 -23.62
C PHE A 292 -15.12 -3.95 -23.62
N SER A 293 -14.31 -4.66 -22.85
CA SER A 293 -14.36 -6.13 -22.68
C SER A 293 -15.74 -6.63 -22.29
N ALA A 294 -16.44 -5.92 -21.41
CA ALA A 294 -17.79 -6.23 -20.98
C ALA A 294 -18.81 -6.28 -22.14
N ASN A 295 -18.53 -5.62 -23.25
CA ASN A 295 -19.33 -5.61 -24.47
C ASN A 295 -18.68 -6.44 -25.59
N LYS A 296 -17.74 -7.35 -25.25
CA LYS A 296 -16.97 -8.18 -26.19
C LYS A 296 -16.10 -7.35 -27.15
N GLY A 297 -15.65 -6.18 -26.69
CA GLY A 297 -14.75 -5.30 -27.42
C GLY A 297 -13.30 -5.77 -27.44
N GLU A 298 -12.47 -5.06 -28.18
CA GLU A 298 -11.04 -5.38 -28.39
C GLU A 298 -10.13 -4.68 -27.35
N GLY A 299 -10.69 -4.02 -26.37
CA GLY A 299 -10.00 -3.29 -25.30
C GLY A 299 -10.05 -1.77 -25.49
N ALA A 300 -10.65 -1.08 -24.52
CA ALA A 300 -10.81 0.36 -24.49
C ALA A 300 -9.67 1.05 -23.76
N ILE A 301 -9.04 2.06 -24.37
CA ILE A 301 -7.90 2.77 -23.78
C ILE A 301 -8.27 3.53 -22.49
N GLU A 302 -9.50 4.05 -22.40
CA GLU A 302 -10.00 4.72 -21.18
C GLU A 302 -10.07 3.75 -20.01
N GLY A 303 -10.37 2.46 -20.28
CA GLY A 303 -10.42 1.41 -19.27
C GLY A 303 -9.04 0.98 -18.77
N VAL A 304 -7.95 1.45 -19.37
CA VAL A 304 -6.58 1.39 -18.86
C VAL A 304 -6.21 2.70 -18.20
N ALA A 305 -6.44 3.81 -18.89
CA ALA A 305 -6.01 5.15 -18.49
C ALA A 305 -6.59 5.58 -17.13
N GLY A 306 -7.90 5.45 -16.95
CA GLY A 306 -8.59 5.86 -15.73
C GLY A 306 -8.16 5.05 -14.50
N PRO A 307 -8.25 3.72 -14.52
CA PRO A 307 -7.81 2.87 -13.41
C PRO A 307 -6.35 3.06 -13.01
N GLU A 308 -5.41 3.16 -13.98
CA GLU A 308 -4.00 3.39 -13.66
C GLU A 308 -3.76 4.74 -13.00
N ALA A 309 -4.45 5.78 -13.46
CA ALA A 309 -4.40 7.07 -12.79
C ALA A 309 -4.98 7.02 -11.37
N ALA A 310 -6.10 6.31 -11.19
CA ALA A 310 -6.71 6.13 -9.87
C ALA A 310 -5.80 5.33 -8.91
N ASN A 311 -5.13 4.30 -9.42
CA ASN A 311 -4.16 3.50 -8.69
C ASN A 311 -3.02 4.37 -8.11
N ASN A 312 -2.32 5.09 -8.97
CA ASN A 312 -1.18 5.91 -8.56
C ASN A 312 -1.59 7.11 -7.68
N ALA A 313 -2.73 7.73 -7.97
CA ALA A 313 -3.26 8.80 -7.13
C ALA A 313 -3.67 8.28 -5.74
N SER A 314 -4.22 7.06 -5.64
CA SER A 314 -4.56 6.43 -4.37
C SER A 314 -3.33 6.08 -3.54
N ALA A 315 -2.28 5.57 -4.17
CA ALA A 315 -1.00 5.30 -3.50
C ALA A 315 -0.43 6.57 -2.86
N THR A 316 -0.43 7.69 -3.59
CA THR A 316 -0.02 9.00 -3.03
C THR A 316 -0.98 9.48 -1.95
N GLY A 317 -2.30 9.32 -2.16
CA GLY A 317 -3.33 9.69 -1.19
C GLY A 317 -3.17 8.97 0.14
N SER A 318 -2.74 7.71 0.13
CA SER A 318 -2.52 6.90 1.34
C SER A 318 -1.42 7.46 2.26
N LEU A 319 -0.53 8.27 1.74
CA LEU A 319 0.49 8.96 2.53
C LEU A 319 -0.10 10.10 3.38
N VAL A 320 -1.28 10.64 3.04
CA VAL A 320 -1.92 11.68 3.86
C VAL A 320 -2.21 11.14 5.26
N PRO A 321 -3.11 10.14 5.46
CA PRO A 321 -3.38 9.61 6.80
C PRO A 321 -2.16 8.94 7.43
N LEU A 322 -1.28 8.33 6.64
CA LEU A 322 -0.05 7.74 7.16
C LEU A 322 0.84 8.77 7.84
N LEU A 323 1.14 9.88 7.18
CA LEU A 323 2.05 10.90 7.71
C LEU A 323 1.39 11.78 8.77
N THR A 324 0.09 12.08 8.63
CA THR A 324 -0.61 13.04 9.50
C THR A 324 -1.27 12.43 10.73
N LEU A 325 -1.68 11.16 10.66
CA LEU A 325 -2.41 10.46 11.72
C LEU A 325 -1.70 9.19 12.19
N GLY A 326 -0.69 8.71 11.46
CA GLY A 326 -0.06 7.42 11.71
C GLY A 326 -0.97 6.22 11.38
N ILE A 327 -1.91 6.39 10.44
CA ILE A 327 -2.91 5.39 10.11
C ILE A 327 -2.66 4.86 8.69
N PRO A 328 -2.33 3.58 8.53
CA PRO A 328 -2.16 2.97 7.22
C PRO A 328 -3.51 2.64 6.59
N THR A 329 -3.64 2.86 5.29
CA THR A 329 -4.85 2.55 4.51
C THR A 329 -4.67 1.35 3.59
N SER A 330 -3.47 0.78 3.52
CA SER A 330 -3.13 -0.40 2.71
C SER A 330 -2.05 -1.25 3.40
N ALA A 331 -1.84 -2.47 2.89
CA ALA A 331 -0.76 -3.34 3.36
C ALA A 331 0.62 -2.66 3.27
N THR A 332 0.91 -2.03 2.14
CA THR A 332 2.19 -1.33 1.93
C THR A 332 2.33 -0.13 2.87
N ALA A 333 1.26 0.65 3.08
CA ALA A 333 1.27 1.75 4.04
C ALA A 333 1.51 1.26 5.48
N ALA A 334 1.00 0.05 5.84
CA ALA A 334 1.26 -0.55 7.14
C ALA A 334 2.75 -0.91 7.32
N ILE A 335 3.38 -1.48 6.30
CA ILE A 335 4.83 -1.76 6.35
C ILE A 335 5.66 -0.47 6.34
N LEU A 336 5.23 0.57 5.62
CA LEU A 336 5.86 1.88 5.69
C LEU A 336 5.74 2.49 7.10
N LEU A 337 4.60 2.33 7.77
CA LEU A 337 4.46 2.73 9.18
C LEU A 337 5.46 2.01 10.08
N ALA A 338 5.62 0.69 9.88
CA ALA A 338 6.65 -0.09 10.57
C ALA A 338 8.07 0.43 10.28
N ALA A 339 8.34 0.85 9.03
CA ALA A 339 9.61 1.45 8.65
C ALA A 339 9.87 2.75 9.42
N PHE A 340 8.90 3.66 9.50
CA PHE A 340 9.02 4.87 10.32
C PHE A 340 9.33 4.54 11.78
N GLN A 341 8.59 3.60 12.38
CA GLN A 341 8.78 3.19 13.78
C GLN A 341 10.15 2.56 14.02
N ASN A 342 10.66 1.77 13.07
CA ASN A 342 11.99 1.18 13.15
C ASN A 342 13.11 2.24 13.22
N TYR A 343 12.88 3.42 12.66
CA TYR A 343 13.77 4.59 12.78
C TYR A 343 13.40 5.53 13.94
N ASN A 344 12.60 5.07 14.90
CA ASN A 344 12.08 5.87 16.02
C ASN A 344 11.31 7.13 15.59
N LEU A 345 10.77 7.13 14.39
CA LEU A 345 9.90 8.18 13.87
C LEU A 345 8.44 7.75 14.10
N GLN A 346 7.64 8.63 14.67
CA GLN A 346 6.24 8.38 14.91
C GLN A 346 5.40 9.21 13.94
N PRO A 347 4.85 8.63 12.85
CA PRO A 347 3.91 9.33 12.00
C PRO A 347 2.70 9.80 12.80
N GLY A 348 2.28 11.01 12.49
CA GLY A 348 1.22 11.71 13.23
C GLY A 348 1.39 13.22 13.09
N PRO A 349 0.50 14.03 13.68
CA PRO A 349 0.52 15.48 13.50
C PRO A 349 1.83 16.13 13.96
N MET A 350 2.45 15.59 15.01
CA MET A 350 3.72 16.10 15.54
C MET A 350 4.90 15.85 14.60
N LEU A 351 4.82 14.88 13.67
CA LEU A 351 5.89 14.58 12.72
C LEU A 351 6.24 15.80 11.85
N PHE A 352 5.23 16.60 11.50
CA PHE A 352 5.40 17.83 10.71
C PHE A 352 6.12 18.95 11.48
N GLU A 353 6.19 18.87 12.82
CA GLU A 353 6.90 19.83 13.67
C GLU A 353 8.27 19.29 14.07
N THR A 354 8.34 18.04 14.53
CA THR A 354 9.57 17.44 15.07
C THR A 354 10.55 16.99 14.00
N SER A 355 10.06 16.63 12.81
CA SER A 355 10.85 16.08 11.69
C SER A 355 10.43 16.68 10.35
N ALA A 356 10.18 17.99 10.33
CA ALA A 356 9.71 18.72 9.16
C ALA A 356 10.62 18.50 7.93
N ASP A 357 11.95 18.58 8.13
CA ASP A 357 12.93 18.41 7.05
C ASP A 357 12.81 17.04 6.38
N LEU A 358 12.62 15.99 7.15
CA LEU A 358 12.42 14.62 6.64
C LEU A 358 11.11 14.53 5.85
N VAL A 359 10.01 15.05 6.40
CA VAL A 359 8.68 15.00 5.73
C VAL A 359 8.73 15.73 4.40
N TRP A 360 9.27 16.94 4.37
CA TRP A 360 9.35 17.73 3.14
C TRP A 360 10.34 17.16 2.14
N THR A 361 11.43 16.54 2.61
CA THR A 361 12.36 15.81 1.74
C THR A 361 11.69 14.59 1.12
N LEU A 362 10.91 13.85 1.90
CA LEU A 362 10.12 12.73 1.40
C LEU A 362 9.10 13.20 0.35
N VAL A 363 8.33 14.26 0.63
CA VAL A 363 7.36 14.82 -0.33
C VAL A 363 8.06 15.28 -1.62
N ALA A 364 9.20 15.99 -1.52
CA ALA A 364 9.98 16.40 -2.68
C ALA A 364 10.51 15.20 -3.49
N SER A 365 10.92 14.13 -2.81
CA SER A 365 11.41 12.91 -3.45
C SER A 365 10.33 12.19 -4.29
N LEU A 366 9.04 12.35 -3.96
CA LEU A 366 7.94 11.78 -4.74
C LEU A 366 7.82 12.45 -6.13
N TYR A 367 8.03 13.78 -6.23
CA TYR A 367 8.08 14.46 -7.53
C TYR A 367 9.23 13.96 -8.37
N ILE A 368 10.42 13.81 -7.77
CA ILE A 368 11.61 13.30 -8.45
C ILE A 368 11.40 11.85 -8.86
N GLY A 369 10.86 11.04 -7.94
CA GLY A 369 10.53 9.63 -8.16
C GLY A 369 9.58 9.43 -9.33
N ASN A 370 8.54 10.26 -9.46
CA ASN A 370 7.61 10.18 -10.60
C ASN A 370 8.33 10.40 -11.95
N VAL A 371 9.28 11.34 -12.02
CA VAL A 371 10.08 11.55 -13.23
C VAL A 371 10.97 10.34 -13.52
N ILE A 372 11.65 9.81 -12.50
CA ILE A 372 12.49 8.61 -12.63
C ILE A 372 11.65 7.44 -13.11
N LEU A 373 10.45 7.23 -12.55
CA LEU A 373 9.56 6.14 -12.89
C LEU A 373 9.02 6.23 -14.32
N LEU A 374 8.70 7.44 -14.81
CA LEU A 374 8.33 7.64 -16.20
C LEU A 374 9.47 7.20 -17.15
N VAL A 375 10.71 7.59 -16.83
CA VAL A 375 11.89 7.20 -17.60
C VAL A 375 12.15 5.69 -17.52
N LEU A 376 11.98 5.08 -16.36
CA LEU A 376 12.18 3.64 -16.20
C LEU A 376 11.10 2.81 -16.92
N ASN A 377 9.83 3.24 -16.88
CA ASN A 377 8.71 2.43 -17.35
C ASN A 377 8.32 2.66 -18.81
N LEU A 378 8.62 3.83 -19.40
CA LEU A 378 8.25 4.09 -20.80
C LEU A 378 9.36 3.66 -21.76
N PRO A 379 10.59 4.28 -21.81
CA PRO A 379 11.61 3.87 -22.76
C PRO A 379 12.27 2.51 -22.41
N LEU A 380 12.30 2.11 -21.13
CA LEU A 380 12.97 0.89 -20.69
C LEU A 380 12.02 -0.31 -20.52
N VAL A 381 10.79 -0.22 -20.97
CA VAL A 381 9.79 -1.30 -20.87
C VAL A 381 10.31 -2.63 -21.41
N GLY A 382 11.13 -2.62 -22.45
CA GLY A 382 11.75 -3.83 -23.00
C GLY A 382 12.69 -4.54 -22.05
N LEU A 383 13.29 -3.85 -21.07
CA LEU A 383 14.10 -4.44 -20.02
C LEU A 383 13.22 -5.23 -19.05
N TRP A 384 12.09 -4.64 -18.65
CA TRP A 384 11.15 -5.25 -17.71
C TRP A 384 10.51 -6.52 -18.26
N VAL A 385 10.20 -6.54 -19.56
CA VAL A 385 9.71 -7.74 -20.24
C VAL A 385 10.72 -8.90 -20.18
N LYS A 386 12.03 -8.62 -20.19
CA LYS A 386 13.04 -9.66 -19.99
C LYS A 386 13.06 -10.19 -18.56
N LEU A 387 12.76 -9.35 -17.56
CA LEU A 387 12.69 -9.74 -16.17
C LEU A 387 11.61 -10.79 -15.91
N LEU A 388 10.51 -10.75 -16.67
CA LEU A 388 9.44 -11.74 -16.63
C LEU A 388 9.88 -13.17 -17.03
N GLN A 389 11.07 -13.31 -17.57
CA GLN A 389 11.61 -14.62 -17.98
C GLN A 389 12.35 -15.34 -16.83
N ILE A 390 12.53 -14.69 -15.68
CA ILE A 390 13.18 -15.31 -14.52
C ILE A 390 12.24 -16.37 -13.92
N PRO A 391 12.68 -17.64 -13.84
CA PRO A 391 11.84 -18.68 -13.26
C PRO A 391 11.53 -18.39 -11.77
N ARG A 392 10.28 -18.56 -11.36
CA ARG A 392 9.81 -18.33 -9.98
C ARG A 392 10.64 -19.02 -8.89
N PRO A 393 11.12 -20.27 -9.05
CA PRO A 393 11.93 -20.89 -8.01
C PRO A 393 13.18 -20.10 -7.61
N TYR A 394 13.85 -19.43 -8.58
CA TYR A 394 15.01 -18.59 -8.27
C TYR A 394 14.64 -17.33 -7.50
N LEU A 395 13.49 -16.74 -7.83
CA LEU A 395 12.96 -15.58 -7.10
C LEU A 395 12.62 -15.95 -5.66
N ASN A 396 11.90 -17.05 -5.46
CA ASN A 396 11.52 -17.53 -4.13
C ASN A 396 12.76 -17.91 -3.29
N ALA A 397 13.76 -18.57 -3.89
CA ALA A 397 15.02 -18.86 -3.21
C ALA A 397 15.75 -17.59 -2.79
N GLY A 398 15.82 -16.59 -3.66
CA GLY A 398 16.39 -15.28 -3.34
C GLY A 398 15.67 -14.60 -2.19
N ILE A 399 14.34 -14.57 -2.20
CA ILE A 399 13.52 -14.00 -1.11
C ILE A 399 13.83 -14.67 0.23
N LEU A 400 13.88 -16.01 0.28
CA LEU A 400 14.19 -16.74 1.52
C LEU A 400 15.60 -16.45 2.04
N VAL A 401 16.58 -16.37 1.15
CA VAL A 401 17.97 -16.03 1.52
C VAL A 401 18.04 -14.61 2.09
N PHE A 402 17.48 -13.63 1.38
CA PHE A 402 17.50 -12.24 1.84
C PHE A 402 16.71 -12.05 3.13
N ALA A 403 15.57 -12.72 3.30
CA ALA A 403 14.78 -12.70 4.54
C ALA A 403 15.61 -13.23 5.73
N THR A 404 16.29 -14.34 5.53
CA THR A 404 17.12 -14.96 6.57
C THR A 404 18.31 -14.06 6.96
N ILE A 405 19.05 -13.54 5.97
CA ILE A 405 20.17 -12.63 6.21
C ILE A 405 19.69 -11.34 6.88
N GLY A 406 18.57 -10.77 6.40
CA GLY A 406 18.01 -9.53 6.91
C GLY A 406 17.61 -9.65 8.38
N VAL A 407 16.78 -10.63 8.72
CA VAL A 407 16.29 -10.82 10.09
C VAL A 407 17.45 -11.18 11.04
N TYR A 408 18.37 -12.06 10.63
CA TYR A 408 19.53 -12.36 11.45
C TYR A 408 20.42 -11.13 11.68
N GLY A 409 20.58 -10.28 10.66
CA GLY A 409 21.39 -9.07 10.74
C GLY A 409 20.88 -8.00 11.72
N MET A 410 19.60 -8.04 12.11
CA MET A 410 19.00 -7.08 13.04
C MET A 410 19.48 -7.29 14.48
N ARG A 411 19.35 -8.49 15.00
CA ARG A 411 19.57 -8.84 16.41
C ARG A 411 20.56 -9.99 16.63
N HIS A 412 21.04 -10.61 15.57
CA HIS A 412 21.88 -11.82 15.61
C HIS A 412 21.28 -12.98 16.44
N SER A 413 19.94 -13.08 16.40
CA SER A 413 19.15 -14.01 17.20
C SER A 413 18.71 -15.21 16.35
N SER A 414 19.07 -16.43 16.78
CA SER A 414 18.56 -17.66 16.17
C SER A 414 17.07 -17.88 16.53
N PHE A 415 16.63 -17.36 17.67
CA PHE A 415 15.23 -17.40 18.06
C PHE A 415 14.35 -16.62 17.07
N ASP A 416 14.79 -15.42 16.65
CA ASP A 416 14.09 -14.61 15.68
C ASP A 416 13.96 -15.29 14.31
N LEU A 417 14.98 -16.05 13.89
CA LEU A 417 14.88 -16.86 12.66
C LEU A 417 13.83 -17.97 12.77
N LEU A 418 13.80 -18.69 13.89
CA LEU A 418 12.79 -19.74 14.11
C LEU A 418 11.38 -19.12 14.18
N LEU A 419 11.26 -18.00 14.87
CA LEU A 419 9.98 -17.27 14.99
C LEU A 419 9.52 -16.75 13.62
N MET A 420 10.44 -16.19 12.81
CA MET A 420 10.15 -15.79 11.42
C MET A 420 9.63 -16.95 10.57
N LEU A 421 10.28 -18.12 10.67
CA LEU A 421 9.85 -19.33 9.94
C LEU A 421 8.46 -19.81 10.42
N ALA A 422 8.22 -19.81 11.73
CA ALA A 422 6.91 -20.18 12.30
C ALA A 422 5.79 -19.22 11.82
N ILE A 423 6.07 -17.92 11.83
CA ILE A 423 5.16 -16.90 11.30
C ILE A 423 4.96 -17.08 9.79
N GLY A 424 6.03 -17.40 9.05
CA GLY A 424 5.96 -17.71 7.62
C GLY A 424 5.02 -18.88 7.32
N TRP A 425 5.11 -19.96 8.07
CA TRP A 425 4.15 -21.07 7.97
C TRP A 425 2.73 -20.65 8.35
N GLY A 426 2.58 -19.80 9.37
CA GLY A 426 1.30 -19.15 9.67
C GLY A 426 0.75 -18.38 8.46
N GLY A 427 1.61 -17.64 7.76
CA GLY A 427 1.26 -16.93 6.51
C GLY A 427 0.83 -17.87 5.38
N VAL A 428 1.46 -19.04 5.23
CA VAL A 428 1.03 -20.09 4.28
C VAL A 428 -0.38 -20.58 4.61
N LEU A 429 -0.63 -20.90 5.88
CA LEU A 429 -1.95 -21.35 6.32
C LEU A 429 -3.01 -20.27 6.13
N MET A 430 -2.71 -19.02 6.46
CA MET A 430 -3.62 -17.90 6.24
C MET A 430 -4.02 -17.79 4.77
N ARG A 431 -3.06 -17.82 3.85
CA ARG A 431 -3.34 -17.76 2.40
C ARG A 431 -4.15 -18.97 1.92
N ARG A 432 -3.80 -20.17 2.39
CA ARG A 432 -4.52 -21.40 2.02
C ARG A 432 -6.01 -21.36 2.39
N PHE A 433 -6.34 -20.67 3.47
CA PHE A 433 -7.72 -20.55 3.96
C PHE A 433 -8.33 -19.18 3.68
N ASP A 434 -7.73 -18.38 2.77
CA ASP A 434 -8.15 -17.04 2.36
C ASP A 434 -8.28 -16.03 3.50
N PHE A 435 -7.42 -16.13 4.52
CA PHE A 435 -7.28 -15.11 5.54
C PHE A 435 -6.30 -14.04 5.08
N PRO A 436 -6.68 -12.75 5.07
CA PRO A 436 -5.79 -11.69 4.65
C PRO A 436 -4.66 -11.47 5.66
N VAL A 437 -3.42 -11.33 5.19
CA VAL A 437 -2.25 -11.14 6.08
C VAL A 437 -2.04 -9.69 6.51
N ALA A 438 -2.50 -8.72 5.72
CA ALA A 438 -2.30 -7.29 6.02
C ALA A 438 -2.96 -6.83 7.33
N PRO A 439 -4.20 -7.25 7.69
CA PRO A 439 -4.80 -6.88 8.96
C PRO A 439 -4.00 -7.33 10.19
N VAL A 440 -3.17 -8.39 10.07
CA VAL A 440 -2.29 -8.82 11.17
C VAL A 440 -1.28 -7.72 11.51
N ILE A 441 -0.62 -7.16 10.49
CA ILE A 441 0.36 -6.08 10.70
C ILE A 441 -0.32 -4.83 11.25
N VAL A 442 -1.49 -4.48 10.72
CA VAL A 442 -2.24 -3.31 11.22
C VAL A 442 -2.66 -3.50 12.67
N GLY A 443 -3.17 -4.68 13.02
CA GLY A 443 -3.52 -5.02 14.40
C GLY A 443 -2.32 -4.97 15.35
N MET A 444 -1.18 -5.49 14.93
CA MET A 444 0.06 -5.48 15.70
C MET A 444 0.59 -4.04 15.93
N LEU A 445 0.58 -3.21 14.88
CA LEU A 445 1.07 -1.82 14.96
C LEU A 445 0.14 -0.89 15.75
N LEU A 446 -1.14 -0.93 15.42
CA LEU A 446 -2.12 0.00 15.96
C LEU A 446 -2.77 -0.50 17.26
N GLY A 447 -2.67 -1.80 17.59
CA GLY A 447 -3.24 -2.39 18.79
C GLY A 447 -2.76 -1.72 20.08
N PRO A 448 -1.44 -1.66 20.34
CA PRO A 448 -0.90 -0.95 21.51
C PRO A 448 -1.28 0.54 21.53
N MET A 449 -1.35 1.20 20.37
CA MET A 449 -1.82 2.58 20.28
C MET A 449 -3.30 2.69 20.69
N ALA A 450 -4.14 1.81 20.19
CA ALA A 450 -5.57 1.80 20.51
C ALA A 450 -5.81 1.54 21.99
N GLU A 451 -5.09 0.58 22.58
CA GLU A 451 -5.15 0.30 24.02
C GLU A 451 -4.75 1.55 24.83
N LYS A 452 -3.63 2.19 24.48
CA LYS A 452 -3.17 3.42 25.15
C LYS A 452 -4.21 4.54 25.07
N GLN A 453 -4.76 4.78 23.88
CA GLN A 453 -5.76 5.83 23.67
C GLN A 453 -7.07 5.52 24.40
N LEU A 454 -7.50 4.26 24.41
CA LEU A 454 -8.67 3.82 25.18
C LEU A 454 -8.49 4.09 26.68
N ARG A 455 -7.34 3.66 27.24
CA ARG A 455 -7.03 3.88 28.66
C ARG A 455 -6.98 5.37 29.02
N ASN A 456 -6.33 6.18 28.17
CA ASN A 456 -6.24 7.61 28.37
C ASN A 456 -7.63 8.28 28.30
N ALA A 457 -8.45 7.93 27.30
CA ALA A 457 -9.81 8.46 27.17
C ALA A 457 -10.69 8.14 28.38
N LEU A 458 -10.65 6.88 28.85
CA LEU A 458 -11.39 6.47 30.06
C LEU A 458 -10.83 7.10 31.32
N SER A 459 -9.52 7.30 31.43
CA SER A 459 -8.91 7.99 32.58
C SER A 459 -9.36 9.47 32.65
N ILE A 460 -9.40 10.16 31.51
CA ILE A 460 -9.87 11.56 31.44
C ILE A 460 -11.40 11.62 31.69
N GLY A 461 -12.15 10.64 31.19
CA GLY A 461 -13.60 10.54 31.38
C GLY A 461 -14.01 9.90 32.71
N GLU A 462 -13.09 9.72 33.68
CA GLU A 462 -13.39 9.11 35.00
C GLU A 462 -14.09 7.76 34.91
N GLY A 463 -13.82 6.98 33.85
CA GLY A 463 -14.44 5.67 33.59
C GLY A 463 -15.76 5.73 32.81
N ASP A 464 -16.21 6.91 32.41
CA ASP A 464 -17.43 7.06 31.64
C ASP A 464 -17.22 6.71 30.15
N TRP A 465 -17.87 5.64 29.70
CA TRP A 465 -17.84 5.20 28.30
C TRP A 465 -18.65 6.10 27.36
N THR A 466 -19.53 6.95 27.88
CA THR A 466 -20.33 7.87 27.05
C THR A 466 -19.46 8.93 26.40
N VAL A 467 -18.23 9.15 26.89
CA VAL A 467 -17.27 10.12 26.34
C VAL A 467 -17.04 9.90 24.83
N PHE A 468 -17.06 8.65 24.36
CA PHE A 468 -16.90 8.34 22.94
C PHE A 468 -18.07 8.78 22.07
N LEU A 469 -19.26 8.93 22.62
CA LEU A 469 -20.46 9.36 21.93
C LEU A 469 -20.77 10.85 22.14
N THR A 470 -20.31 11.44 23.22
CA THR A 470 -20.55 12.86 23.55
C THR A 470 -19.57 13.80 22.86
N GLN A 471 -18.37 13.33 22.53
CA GLN A 471 -17.39 14.08 21.74
C GLN A 471 -17.77 14.05 20.25
N PRO A 472 -18.03 15.22 19.60
CA PRO A 472 -18.62 15.24 18.25
C PRO A 472 -17.78 14.54 17.19
N ILE A 473 -16.45 14.71 17.23
CA ILE A 473 -15.51 14.13 16.25
C ILE A 473 -15.44 12.61 16.46
N SER A 474 -15.35 12.15 17.71
CA SER A 474 -15.37 10.73 18.04
C SER A 474 -16.69 10.07 17.58
N ALA A 475 -17.83 10.67 17.91
CA ALA A 475 -19.13 10.19 17.49
C ALA A 475 -19.27 10.11 15.97
N PHE A 476 -18.73 11.08 15.23
CA PHE A 476 -18.67 11.05 13.77
C PHE A 476 -17.88 9.83 13.24
N PHE A 477 -16.69 9.59 13.76
CA PHE A 477 -15.87 8.44 13.31
C PHE A 477 -16.50 7.10 13.70
N LEU A 478 -17.13 6.99 14.87
CA LEU A 478 -17.86 5.78 15.26
C LEU A 478 -19.11 5.56 14.40
N ALA A 479 -19.85 6.62 14.06
CA ALA A 479 -20.96 6.53 13.11
C ALA A 479 -20.49 6.08 11.71
N LEU A 480 -19.35 6.58 11.24
CA LEU A 480 -18.74 6.14 10.00
C LEU A 480 -18.31 4.66 10.07
N THR A 481 -17.79 4.22 11.22
CA THR A 481 -17.47 2.81 11.47
C THR A 481 -18.70 1.91 11.33
N LEU A 482 -19.82 2.31 11.96
CA LEU A 482 -21.07 1.58 11.84
C LEU A 482 -21.59 1.55 10.39
N LEU A 483 -21.42 2.64 9.66
CA LEU A 483 -21.80 2.71 8.25
C LEU A 483 -20.98 1.73 7.41
N VAL A 484 -19.66 1.65 7.61
CA VAL A 484 -18.78 0.68 6.93
C VAL A 484 -19.18 -0.77 7.23
N LEU A 485 -19.64 -1.07 8.44
CA LEU A 485 -20.10 -2.41 8.83
C LEU A 485 -21.47 -2.76 8.23
N VAL A 486 -22.40 -1.81 8.22
CA VAL A 486 -23.82 -2.06 7.89
C VAL A 486 -24.08 -2.00 6.39
N VAL A 487 -23.47 -1.05 5.68
CA VAL A 487 -23.75 -0.82 4.26
C VAL A 487 -23.50 -2.05 3.39
N PRO A 488 -22.36 -2.76 3.47
CA PRO A 488 -22.12 -3.96 2.68
C PRO A 488 -23.18 -5.05 2.96
N HIS A 489 -23.56 -5.23 4.23
CA HIS A 489 -24.55 -6.22 4.63
C HIS A 489 -25.95 -5.91 4.08
N VAL A 490 -26.35 -4.64 4.08
CA VAL A 490 -27.65 -4.21 3.53
C VAL A 490 -27.68 -4.32 2.00
N LEU A 491 -26.59 -3.96 1.33
CA LEU A 491 -26.48 -4.07 -0.13
C LEU A 491 -26.51 -5.52 -0.58
N HIS A 492 -25.80 -6.39 0.14
CA HIS A 492 -25.83 -7.84 -0.14
C HIS A 492 -27.23 -8.43 0.02
N LYS A 493 -27.97 -8.06 1.07
CA LYS A 493 -29.38 -8.48 1.25
C LYS A 493 -30.32 -7.96 0.17
N ARG A 494 -29.99 -6.83 -0.49
CA ARG A 494 -30.77 -6.28 -1.62
C ARG A 494 -30.34 -6.85 -2.98
N GLY A 495 -29.49 -7.86 -3.03
CA GLY A 495 -29.03 -8.50 -4.26
C GLY A 495 -28.02 -7.68 -5.07
N ILE A 496 -27.51 -6.57 -4.51
CA ILE A 496 -26.44 -5.77 -5.11
C ILE A 496 -25.13 -6.40 -4.62
N LYS A 497 -24.54 -7.24 -5.46
CA LYS A 497 -23.20 -7.81 -5.19
C LYS A 497 -22.16 -6.72 -5.37
N LEU A 498 -21.38 -6.41 -4.34
CA LEU A 498 -20.22 -5.52 -4.39
C LEU A 498 -18.96 -6.23 -4.88
N HIS A 499 -18.98 -7.57 -4.86
CA HIS A 499 -18.00 -8.46 -5.49
C HIS A 499 -18.76 -9.40 -6.40
N GLU A 500 -18.45 -9.43 -7.69
CA GLU A 500 -18.78 -10.55 -8.56
C GLU A 500 -17.76 -11.65 -8.28
N ASP A 501 -18.20 -12.68 -7.55
CA ASP A 501 -17.54 -13.97 -7.56
C ASP A 501 -17.87 -14.62 -8.92
N ASP A 502 -17.00 -14.45 -9.94
CA ASP A 502 -16.86 -15.30 -11.12
C ASP A 502 -15.42 -15.22 -11.64
#